data_af955b10cc04bf29bb218eff39619fb6
#
_entry.id   af955b10cc04bf29bb218eff39619fb6
#
_cell.length_a   1.000
_cell.length_b   1.000
_cell.length_c   1.000
_cell.angle_alpha   90.00
_cell.angle_beta   90.00
_cell.angle_gamma   90.00
#
_symmetry.space_group_name_H-M   'P 1'
#
loop_
_entity.id
_entity.type
_entity.pdbx_description
1 polymer ?
#
loop_
_entity_poly.entity_id
_entity_poly.type
_entity_poly.pdbx_seq_one_letter_code
_entity_poly.pdbx_strand_id
1 'polypeptide(L)'
;MFSMLYFPMVSVLSLLGADAPTHLHSHLKLILGGEFNAALERSSEWAETTVASERTSWDLQLHADLQLVLGFEVEAEENYRRAQRKIRGSNSKIRIATCRNAAWQALFRYRVTTALACFSRICDEPGIEAGGLMEARFGIACALYEMGRIDDAFDAIDSMEKIAEQQSDEMRAHWKDLIAVLRFDLVVQSELRRAAAFVDHVYWQSAQSMSRVDRAHGVSEAAVSVETPLLRGRVAYLLQLRCAAAGNRDAVAELARCLDAAGEQGFVDFRYTLRLEIALALLAGDAPNLAQFVLEPISDTLHGAESSRRYREYFYCAAKVHLAQDHTQESLALYRRYALIAMRCLREDALIGRQFLVGQELKQLPQSDDVTVRLPLKYRRAYHYILQNLNRSDLSVREIAAEIGVTERALQNAFKIYLGLSPRELIRSRRMERIRTELVDFTLTGERNVKEAARKWGVQNGSTLVIAYRKEYDETPSETLAR
;
A
#
# COMPACT_ATOMS: atom_id res chain seq x y z
N MET A 1 -0.78 -6.10 11.02
CA MET A 1 -0.53 -6.34 9.58
C MET A 1 0.89 -6.86 9.40
N PHE A 2 1.05 -8.12 9.03
CA PHE A 2 2.35 -8.81 8.89
C PHE A 2 3.27 -8.15 7.84
N SER A 3 2.71 -7.45 6.86
CA SER A 3 3.46 -6.70 5.84
C SER A 3 4.51 -5.74 6.42
N MET A 4 4.32 -5.26 7.63
CA MET A 4 5.26 -4.35 8.30
C MET A 4 6.64 -4.98 8.48
N LEU A 5 6.71 -6.29 8.77
CA LEU A 5 7.98 -7.00 8.89
C LEU A 5 8.78 -7.02 7.58
N TYR A 6 8.08 -7.23 6.47
CA TYR A 6 8.72 -7.39 5.16
C TYR A 6 9.03 -6.05 4.48
N PHE A 7 8.36 -4.98 4.87
CA PHE A 7 8.44 -3.69 4.18
C PHE A 7 9.86 -3.15 4.05
N PRO A 8 10.73 -3.13 5.09
CA PRO A 8 12.10 -2.64 4.93
C PRO A 8 12.92 -3.43 3.92
N MET A 9 12.73 -4.77 3.88
CA MET A 9 13.37 -5.64 2.90
C MET A 9 12.87 -5.32 1.48
N VAL A 10 11.55 -5.25 1.30
CA VAL A 10 10.94 -4.89 0.01
C VAL A 10 11.41 -3.52 -0.48
N SER A 11 11.47 -2.55 0.44
CA SER A 11 11.95 -1.20 0.14
C SER A 11 13.39 -1.20 -0.36
N VAL A 12 14.33 -1.79 0.39
CA VAL A 12 15.74 -1.78 -0.01
C VAL A 12 15.98 -2.57 -1.30
N LEU A 13 15.31 -3.72 -1.48
CA LEU A 13 15.41 -4.51 -2.71
C LEU A 13 14.86 -3.74 -3.92
N SER A 14 13.81 -2.94 -3.76
CA SER A 14 13.25 -2.13 -4.84
C SER A 14 14.16 -0.99 -5.27
N LEU A 15 15.03 -0.51 -4.36
CA LEU A 15 16.01 0.56 -4.60
C LEU A 15 17.33 0.07 -5.18
N LEU A 16 17.64 -1.22 -5.03
CA LEU A 16 18.86 -1.85 -5.54
C LEU A 16 18.73 -2.17 -7.04
N GLY A 17 18.84 -1.13 -7.89
CA GLY A 17 18.97 -1.25 -9.34
C GLY A 17 20.42 -1.13 -9.81
N ALA A 18 20.65 -1.12 -11.14
CA ALA A 18 21.98 -1.03 -11.74
C ALA A 18 22.80 0.20 -11.29
N ASP A 19 22.11 1.29 -10.95
CA ASP A 19 22.71 2.57 -10.54
C ASP A 19 22.68 2.78 -9.01
N ALA A 20 22.42 1.72 -8.24
CA ALA A 20 22.30 1.84 -6.77
C ALA A 20 23.66 2.17 -6.13
N PRO A 21 23.71 3.15 -5.21
CA PRO A 21 24.92 3.44 -4.46
C PRO A 21 25.40 2.24 -3.62
N THR A 22 26.69 2.00 -3.59
CA THR A 22 27.30 0.85 -2.88
C THR A 22 26.98 0.78 -1.40
N HIS A 23 26.76 1.92 -0.75
CA HIS A 23 26.41 1.98 0.67
C HIS A 23 25.02 1.38 0.97
N LEU A 24 24.10 1.31 -0.01
CA LEU A 24 22.79 0.65 0.17
C LEU A 24 22.94 -0.86 0.45
N HIS A 25 23.98 -1.51 -0.06
CA HIS A 25 24.25 -2.92 0.23
C HIS A 25 24.56 -3.18 1.72
N SER A 26 25.14 -2.19 2.40
CA SER A 26 25.36 -2.30 3.85
C SER A 26 24.06 -2.25 4.65
N HIS A 27 23.08 -1.44 4.19
CA HIS A 27 21.73 -1.42 4.78
C HIS A 27 20.98 -2.71 4.47
N LEU A 28 21.11 -3.23 3.24
CA LEU A 28 20.52 -4.53 2.88
C LEU A 28 20.93 -5.62 3.86
N LYS A 29 22.23 -5.73 4.17
CA LYS A 29 22.73 -6.74 5.11
C LYS A 29 22.09 -6.65 6.50
N LEU A 30 21.98 -5.45 7.07
CA LEU A 30 21.32 -5.22 8.35
C LEU A 30 19.84 -5.57 8.31
N ILE A 31 19.15 -5.14 7.24
CA ILE A 31 17.72 -5.39 7.07
C ILE A 31 17.45 -6.89 6.88
N LEU A 32 18.26 -7.61 6.10
CA LEU A 32 18.14 -9.06 5.94
C LEU A 32 18.44 -9.81 7.25
N GLY A 33 19.25 -9.21 8.13
CA GLY A 33 19.50 -9.71 9.49
C GLY A 33 18.36 -9.43 10.47
N GLY A 34 17.43 -8.55 10.12
CA GLY A 34 16.38 -8.08 11.04
C GLY A 34 16.83 -6.97 11.99
N GLU A 35 17.98 -6.36 11.74
CA GLU A 35 18.61 -5.34 12.59
C GLU A 35 18.15 -3.92 12.18
N PHE A 36 16.84 -3.63 12.32
CA PHE A 36 16.25 -2.40 11.78
C PHE A 36 16.69 -1.13 12.54
N ASN A 37 16.90 -1.21 13.86
CA ASN A 37 17.43 -0.10 14.63
C ASN A 37 18.86 0.26 14.19
N ALA A 38 19.73 -0.73 14.01
CA ALA A 38 21.08 -0.51 13.49
C ALA A 38 21.05 0.04 12.05
N ALA A 39 20.09 -0.39 11.22
CA ALA A 39 19.91 0.17 9.90
C ALA A 39 19.44 1.64 9.95
N LEU A 40 18.53 1.99 10.89
CA LEU A 40 18.08 3.36 11.09
C LEU A 40 19.22 4.25 11.61
N GLU A 41 19.98 3.80 12.61
CA GLU A 41 21.14 4.53 13.16
C GLU A 41 22.16 4.79 12.05
N ARG A 42 22.53 3.78 11.28
CA ARG A 42 23.45 3.95 10.14
C ARG A 42 22.95 4.93 9.10
N SER A 43 21.65 4.91 8.80
CA SER A 43 21.06 5.87 7.84
C SER A 43 21.02 7.29 8.41
N SER A 44 20.91 7.45 9.74
CA SER A 44 20.98 8.73 10.44
C SER A 44 22.39 9.30 10.44
N GLU A 45 23.40 8.48 10.78
CA GLU A 45 24.82 8.86 10.72
C GLU A 45 25.23 9.30 9.30
N TRP A 46 24.79 8.55 8.28
CA TRP A 46 24.99 8.94 6.88
C TRP A 46 24.33 10.29 6.58
N ALA A 47 23.13 10.52 7.11
CA ALA A 47 22.43 11.77 6.96
C ALA A 47 23.12 12.96 7.67
N GLU A 48 23.85 12.75 8.75
CA GLU A 48 24.58 13.79 9.48
C GLU A 48 25.95 14.07 8.86
N THR A 49 26.68 13.04 8.47
CA THR A 49 28.05 13.14 7.96
C THR A 49 28.12 13.60 6.49
N THR A 50 27.10 13.27 5.70
CA THR A 50 27.07 13.62 4.27
C THR A 50 26.50 15.03 4.06
N VAL A 51 27.17 15.82 3.23
CA VAL A 51 26.69 17.17 2.87
C VAL A 51 25.30 17.08 2.24
N ALA A 52 24.39 17.96 2.62
CA ALA A 52 22.97 17.91 2.19
C ALA A 52 22.78 17.88 0.65
N SER A 53 23.75 18.39 -0.12
CA SER A 53 23.76 18.33 -1.60
C SER A 53 24.06 16.94 -2.16
N GLU A 54 24.81 16.13 -1.42
CA GLU A 54 25.26 14.78 -1.86
C GLU A 54 24.27 13.66 -1.52
N ARG A 55 23.38 13.89 -0.54
CA ARG A 55 22.32 12.94 -0.19
C ARG A 55 21.40 12.71 -1.37
N THR A 56 21.19 11.47 -1.75
CA THR A 56 20.28 11.11 -2.85
C THR A 56 18.82 11.08 -2.39
N SER A 57 17.89 11.01 -3.33
CA SER A 57 16.48 10.76 -3.01
C SER A 57 16.29 9.38 -2.38
N TRP A 58 17.11 8.40 -2.73
CA TRP A 58 17.06 7.02 -2.24
C TRP A 58 17.45 6.91 -0.76
N ASP A 59 18.50 7.63 -0.34
CA ASP A 59 18.92 7.66 1.06
C ASP A 59 17.81 8.18 1.97
N LEU A 60 17.20 9.29 1.57
CA LEU A 60 16.10 9.89 2.32
C LEU A 60 14.84 9.01 2.30
N GLN A 61 14.61 8.27 1.21
CA GLN A 61 13.49 7.36 1.11
C GLN A 61 13.67 6.16 2.01
N LEU A 62 14.83 5.47 1.98
CA LEU A 62 15.11 4.33 2.85
C LEU A 62 15.09 4.73 4.32
N HIS A 63 15.66 5.89 4.66
CA HIS A 63 15.60 6.43 6.02
C HIS A 63 14.16 6.65 6.49
N ALA A 64 13.32 7.25 5.65
CA ALA A 64 11.89 7.45 5.94
C ALA A 64 11.13 6.13 6.07
N ASP A 65 11.47 5.11 5.26
CA ASP A 65 10.87 3.77 5.33
C ASP A 65 11.19 3.08 6.66
N LEU A 66 12.43 3.17 7.13
CA LEU A 66 12.84 2.66 8.44
C LEU A 66 12.14 3.42 9.58
N GLN A 67 12.03 4.74 9.47
CA GLN A 67 11.28 5.54 10.44
C GLN A 67 9.80 5.14 10.48
N LEU A 68 9.18 4.93 9.32
CA LEU A 68 7.77 4.55 9.23
C LEU A 68 7.49 3.21 9.92
N VAL A 69 8.35 2.20 9.71
CA VAL A 69 8.17 0.87 10.31
C VAL A 69 8.41 0.87 11.82
N LEU A 70 9.28 1.76 12.31
CA LEU A 70 9.57 1.92 13.74
C LEU A 70 8.60 2.89 14.45
N GLY A 71 7.58 3.41 13.74
CA GLY A 71 6.51 4.24 14.31
C GLY A 71 6.80 5.74 14.35
N PHE A 72 7.90 6.21 13.76
CA PHE A 72 8.24 7.64 13.64
C PHE A 72 7.53 8.25 12.42
N GLU A 73 6.19 8.24 12.43
CA GLU A 73 5.38 8.62 11.26
C GLU A 73 5.59 10.08 10.82
N VAL A 74 5.77 11.01 11.75
CA VAL A 74 5.93 12.44 11.46
C VAL A 74 7.27 12.70 10.77
N GLU A 75 8.33 12.13 11.30
CA GLU A 75 9.69 12.21 10.77
C GLU A 75 9.78 11.54 9.39
N ALA A 76 9.15 10.37 9.25
CA ALA A 76 9.06 9.66 7.97
C ALA A 76 8.37 10.54 6.91
N GLU A 77 7.24 11.18 7.23
CA GLU A 77 6.54 12.06 6.29
C GLU A 77 7.41 13.24 5.85
N GLU A 78 8.15 13.86 6.76
CA GLU A 78 9.06 14.97 6.42
C GLU A 78 10.20 14.48 5.51
N ASN A 79 10.80 13.31 5.79
CA ASN A 79 11.87 12.76 4.97
C ASN A 79 11.38 12.30 3.60
N TYR A 80 10.17 11.76 3.48
CA TYR A 80 9.52 11.52 2.18
C TYR A 80 9.36 12.81 1.37
N ARG A 81 8.93 13.90 2.00
CA ARG A 81 8.85 15.21 1.33
C ARG A 81 10.22 15.72 0.86
N ARG A 82 11.27 15.52 1.67
CA ARG A 82 12.65 15.88 1.29
C ARG A 82 13.14 15.03 0.12
N ALA A 83 12.91 13.72 0.15
CA ALA A 83 13.24 12.80 -0.95
C ALA A 83 12.57 13.24 -2.26
N GLN A 84 11.26 13.54 -2.24
CA GLN A 84 10.52 14.00 -3.41
C GLN A 84 11.09 15.28 -4.02
N ARG A 85 11.53 16.25 -3.19
CA ARG A 85 12.15 17.50 -3.67
C ARG A 85 13.46 17.26 -4.42
N LYS A 86 14.14 16.16 -4.16
CA LYS A 86 15.42 15.79 -4.82
C LYS A 86 15.23 15.01 -6.12
N ILE A 87 14.05 14.47 -6.38
CA ILE A 87 13.76 13.77 -7.63
C ILE A 87 13.85 14.77 -8.79
N ARG A 88 14.87 14.60 -9.65
CA ARG A 88 15.06 15.37 -10.88
C ARG A 88 14.57 14.50 -12.05
N GLY A 89 13.84 15.08 -12.99
CA GLY A 89 13.42 14.35 -14.19
C GLY A 89 11.90 14.39 -14.44
N SER A 90 11.36 13.29 -14.96
CA SER A 90 10.00 13.26 -15.46
C SER A 90 8.95 13.34 -14.35
N ASN A 91 7.81 13.92 -14.70
CA ASN A 91 6.62 13.95 -13.84
C ASN A 91 6.21 12.52 -13.41
N SER A 92 6.52 11.49 -14.22
CA SER A 92 6.26 10.08 -13.90
C SER A 92 7.01 9.64 -12.64
N LYS A 93 8.32 9.90 -12.52
CA LYS A 93 9.11 9.54 -11.33
C LYS A 93 8.57 10.20 -10.05
N ILE A 94 8.13 11.46 -10.13
CA ILE A 94 7.52 12.15 -8.99
C ILE A 94 6.18 11.51 -8.63
N ARG A 95 5.35 11.13 -9.62
CA ARG A 95 4.06 10.46 -9.38
C ARG A 95 4.26 9.09 -8.74
N ILE A 96 5.21 8.28 -9.24
CA ILE A 96 5.56 6.97 -8.66
C ILE A 96 5.94 7.14 -7.19
N ALA A 97 6.90 8.02 -6.87
CA ALA A 97 7.35 8.26 -5.50
C ALA A 97 6.21 8.75 -4.58
N THR A 98 5.36 9.67 -5.08
CA THR A 98 4.21 10.19 -4.32
C THR A 98 3.19 9.10 -4.05
N CYS A 99 2.83 8.30 -5.06
CA CYS A 99 1.89 7.17 -4.90
C CYS A 99 2.45 6.12 -3.96
N ARG A 100 3.74 5.75 -4.10
CA ARG A 100 4.41 4.80 -3.24
C ARG A 100 4.33 5.20 -1.77
N ASN A 101 4.75 6.42 -1.45
CA ASN A 101 4.76 6.90 -0.08
C ASN A 101 3.35 7.00 0.50
N ALA A 102 2.37 7.45 -0.30
CA ALA A 102 0.96 7.46 0.11
C ALA A 102 0.39 6.05 0.31
N ALA A 103 0.78 5.09 -0.54
CA ALA A 103 0.33 3.71 -0.45
C ALA A 103 0.80 3.04 0.84
N TRP A 104 2.09 3.14 1.16
CA TRP A 104 2.64 2.56 2.38
C TRP A 104 2.07 3.19 3.64
N GLN A 105 2.04 4.53 3.72
CA GLN A 105 1.40 5.22 4.85
C GLN A 105 -0.07 4.85 5.01
N ALA A 106 -0.81 4.69 3.90
CA ALA A 106 -2.20 4.25 3.94
C ALA A 106 -2.32 2.81 4.45
N LEU A 107 -1.44 1.91 3.99
CA LEU A 107 -1.42 0.50 4.40
C LEU A 107 -1.12 0.37 5.90
N PHE A 108 -0.11 1.07 6.42
CA PHE A 108 0.23 1.08 7.84
C PHE A 108 -0.89 1.65 8.72
N ARG A 109 -1.69 2.59 8.19
CA ARG A 109 -2.88 3.12 8.86
C ARG A 109 -4.15 2.32 8.60
N TYR A 110 -4.04 1.10 8.06
CA TYR A 110 -5.17 0.21 7.72
C TYR A 110 -6.20 0.83 6.75
N ARG A 111 -5.80 1.82 5.95
CA ARG A 111 -6.58 2.38 4.85
C ARG A 111 -6.34 1.57 3.57
N VAL A 112 -6.77 0.33 3.61
CA VAL A 112 -6.39 -0.71 2.63
C VAL A 112 -6.80 -0.35 1.21
N THR A 113 -8.00 0.21 1.08
CA THR A 113 -8.57 0.64 -0.21
C THR A 113 -7.76 1.75 -0.86
N THR A 114 -7.31 2.73 -0.07
CA THR A 114 -6.42 3.80 -0.53
C THR A 114 -5.05 3.25 -0.95
N ALA A 115 -4.50 2.32 -0.14
CA ALA A 115 -3.23 1.67 -0.45
C ALA A 115 -3.30 0.90 -1.78
N LEU A 116 -4.34 0.08 -1.96
CA LEU A 116 -4.58 -0.69 -3.18
C LEU A 116 -4.66 0.22 -4.42
N ALA A 117 -5.43 1.31 -4.36
CA ALA A 117 -5.55 2.26 -5.45
C ALA A 117 -4.21 2.92 -5.81
N CYS A 118 -3.41 3.30 -4.80
CA CYS A 118 -2.10 3.90 -5.02
C CYS A 118 -1.08 2.91 -5.61
N PHE A 119 -1.03 1.68 -5.09
CA PHE A 119 -0.14 0.64 -5.65
C PHE A 119 -0.53 0.24 -7.07
N SER A 120 -1.82 0.07 -7.36
CA SER A 120 -2.29 -0.25 -8.72
C SER A 120 -1.86 0.81 -9.71
N ARG A 121 -1.95 2.07 -9.32
CA ARG A 121 -1.53 3.18 -10.16
C ARG A 121 -0.04 3.19 -10.45
N ILE A 122 0.81 2.77 -9.50
CA ILE A 122 2.24 2.61 -9.75
C ILE A 122 2.46 1.58 -10.85
N CYS A 123 1.72 0.47 -10.84
CA CYS A 123 1.81 -0.56 -11.86
C CYS A 123 1.43 -0.07 -13.27
N ASP A 124 0.59 0.95 -13.37
CA ASP A 124 0.11 1.51 -14.64
C ASP A 124 1.01 2.66 -15.16
N GLU A 125 2.00 3.13 -14.38
CA GLU A 125 2.87 4.23 -14.82
C GLU A 125 3.91 3.75 -15.85
N PRO A 126 4.02 4.43 -17.01
CA PRO A 126 5.00 4.06 -18.02
C PRO A 126 6.42 4.27 -17.51
N GLY A 127 7.30 3.32 -17.81
CA GLY A 127 8.72 3.37 -17.44
C GLY A 127 9.00 3.07 -15.96
N ILE A 128 8.08 2.38 -15.28
CA ILE A 128 8.38 1.86 -13.95
C ILE A 128 9.49 0.83 -14.00
N GLU A 129 10.46 0.96 -13.10
CA GLU A 129 11.54 0.00 -12.95
C GLU A 129 11.02 -1.31 -12.30
N ALA A 130 11.65 -2.44 -12.61
CA ALA A 130 11.21 -3.75 -12.15
C ALA A 130 11.15 -3.85 -10.62
N GLY A 131 12.10 -3.26 -9.88
CA GLY A 131 12.08 -3.19 -8.41
C GLY A 131 10.84 -2.46 -7.87
N GLY A 132 10.51 -1.30 -8.43
CA GLY A 132 9.31 -0.55 -8.05
C GLY A 132 8.01 -1.29 -8.39
N LEU A 133 7.98 -2.04 -9.50
CA LEU A 133 6.86 -2.89 -9.87
C LEU A 133 6.69 -4.06 -8.89
N MET A 134 7.79 -4.69 -8.48
CA MET A 134 7.81 -5.74 -7.45
C MET A 134 7.25 -5.24 -6.12
N GLU A 135 7.72 -4.08 -5.66
CA GLU A 135 7.24 -3.44 -4.44
C GLU A 135 5.73 -3.12 -4.52
N ALA A 136 5.27 -2.58 -5.64
CA ALA A 136 3.86 -2.28 -5.83
C ALA A 136 3.00 -3.56 -5.83
N ARG A 137 3.44 -4.64 -6.47
CA ARG A 137 2.75 -5.94 -6.45
C ARG A 137 2.72 -6.56 -5.07
N PHE A 138 3.79 -6.45 -4.30
CA PHE A 138 3.80 -6.86 -2.89
C PHE A 138 2.76 -6.09 -2.07
N GLY A 139 2.72 -4.76 -2.20
CA GLY A 139 1.72 -3.93 -1.52
C GLY A 139 0.28 -4.27 -1.92
N ILE A 140 0.04 -4.60 -3.21
CA ILE A 140 -1.26 -5.08 -3.72
C ILE A 140 -1.62 -6.41 -3.05
N ALA A 141 -0.71 -7.39 -3.00
CA ALA A 141 -0.96 -8.67 -2.36
C ALA A 141 -1.36 -8.51 -0.89
N CYS A 142 -0.64 -7.66 -0.14
CA CYS A 142 -0.97 -7.35 1.25
C CYS A 142 -2.35 -6.68 1.40
N ALA A 143 -2.66 -5.72 0.54
CA ALA A 143 -3.94 -5.01 0.58
C ALA A 143 -5.12 -5.95 0.24
N LEU A 144 -4.99 -6.78 -0.78
CA LEU A 144 -6.01 -7.75 -1.18
C LEU A 144 -6.25 -8.80 -0.09
N TYR A 145 -5.19 -9.30 0.54
CA TYR A 145 -5.32 -10.20 1.68
C TYR A 145 -6.12 -9.56 2.82
N GLU A 146 -5.79 -8.33 3.22
CA GLU A 146 -6.52 -7.61 4.28
C GLU A 146 -7.99 -7.32 3.95
N MET A 147 -8.35 -7.34 2.66
CA MET A 147 -9.73 -7.25 2.17
C MET A 147 -10.45 -8.61 2.09
N GLY A 148 -9.79 -9.71 2.47
CA GLY A 148 -10.34 -11.06 2.35
C GLY A 148 -10.38 -11.59 0.90
N ARG A 149 -9.65 -10.96 -0.04
CA ARG A 149 -9.52 -11.39 -1.44
C ARG A 149 -8.27 -12.24 -1.62
N ILE A 150 -8.32 -13.44 -1.07
CA ILE A 150 -7.13 -14.28 -0.88
C ILE A 150 -6.59 -14.81 -2.21
N ASP A 151 -7.44 -15.33 -3.09
CA ASP A 151 -7.00 -15.82 -4.39
C ASP A 151 -6.38 -14.72 -5.26
N ASP A 152 -6.93 -13.49 -5.21
CA ASP A 152 -6.35 -12.35 -5.90
C ASP A 152 -4.99 -11.93 -5.31
N ALA A 153 -4.80 -12.08 -3.99
CA ALA A 153 -3.51 -11.86 -3.35
C ALA A 153 -2.45 -12.85 -3.85
N PHE A 154 -2.81 -14.12 -4.01
CA PHE A 154 -1.94 -15.13 -4.63
C PHE A 154 -1.63 -14.81 -6.10
N ASP A 155 -2.59 -14.31 -6.88
CA ASP A 155 -2.35 -13.88 -8.27
C ASP A 155 -1.34 -12.71 -8.34
N ALA A 156 -1.42 -11.79 -7.39
CA ALA A 156 -0.42 -10.71 -7.28
C ALA A 156 0.98 -11.28 -6.96
N ILE A 157 1.08 -12.27 -6.08
CA ILE A 157 2.35 -12.95 -5.75
C ILE A 157 2.89 -13.75 -6.96
N ASP A 158 2.04 -14.44 -7.72
CA ASP A 158 2.45 -15.13 -8.94
C ASP A 158 2.97 -14.16 -10.01
N SER A 159 2.41 -12.94 -10.06
CA SER A 159 2.93 -11.86 -10.88
C SER A 159 4.33 -11.41 -10.44
N MET A 160 4.60 -11.34 -9.13
CA MET A 160 5.93 -11.02 -8.59
C MET A 160 6.95 -12.09 -9.01
N GLU A 161 6.62 -13.37 -8.95
CA GLU A 161 7.51 -14.46 -9.34
C GLU A 161 7.97 -14.32 -10.79
N LYS A 162 7.04 -14.01 -11.71
CA LYS A 162 7.36 -13.77 -13.12
C LYS A 162 8.30 -12.59 -13.33
N ILE A 163 8.17 -11.53 -12.52
CA ILE A 163 9.07 -10.37 -12.59
C ILE A 163 10.44 -10.71 -12.00
N ALA A 164 10.46 -11.48 -10.90
CA ALA A 164 11.70 -11.89 -10.22
C ALA A 164 12.63 -12.71 -11.15
N GLU A 165 12.08 -13.52 -12.05
CA GLU A 165 12.87 -14.27 -13.04
C GLU A 165 13.69 -13.39 -13.99
N GLN A 166 13.31 -12.12 -14.15
CA GLN A 166 13.99 -11.16 -15.02
C GLN A 166 15.06 -10.32 -14.29
N GLN A 167 15.23 -10.53 -12.97
CA GLN A 167 16.21 -9.83 -12.16
C GLN A 167 17.60 -10.46 -12.25
N SER A 168 18.65 -9.75 -11.78
CA SER A 168 19.97 -10.33 -11.58
C SER A 168 19.91 -11.50 -10.60
N ASP A 169 20.86 -12.43 -10.66
CA ASP A 169 20.83 -13.66 -9.87
C ASP A 169 20.75 -13.40 -8.37
N GLU A 170 21.50 -12.41 -7.86
CA GLU A 170 21.48 -12.03 -6.45
C GLU A 170 20.11 -11.48 -6.02
N MET A 171 19.56 -10.53 -6.76
CA MET A 171 18.25 -9.95 -6.46
C MET A 171 17.14 -10.98 -6.63
N ARG A 172 17.24 -11.85 -7.62
CA ARG A 172 16.30 -12.95 -7.86
C ARG A 172 16.21 -13.88 -6.64
N ALA A 173 17.35 -14.23 -6.04
CA ALA A 173 17.39 -15.09 -4.87
C ALA A 173 16.61 -14.46 -3.70
N HIS A 174 16.88 -13.21 -3.36
CA HIS A 174 16.17 -12.51 -2.27
C HIS A 174 14.66 -12.36 -2.52
N TRP A 175 14.26 -12.07 -3.76
CA TRP A 175 12.85 -11.98 -4.10
C TRP A 175 12.15 -13.35 -4.06
N LYS A 176 12.81 -14.43 -4.50
CA LYS A 176 12.28 -15.79 -4.40
C LYS A 176 12.08 -16.22 -2.95
N ASP A 177 13.05 -15.95 -2.09
CA ASP A 177 12.95 -16.20 -0.66
C ASP A 177 11.75 -15.46 -0.05
N LEU A 178 11.62 -14.16 -0.33
CA LEU A 178 10.50 -13.37 0.15
C LEU A 178 9.15 -13.90 -0.35
N ILE A 179 9.04 -14.25 -1.64
CA ILE A 179 7.82 -14.80 -2.24
C ILE A 179 7.44 -16.12 -1.58
N ALA A 180 8.41 -17.02 -1.36
CA ALA A 180 8.16 -18.30 -0.72
C ALA A 180 7.60 -18.11 0.71
N VAL A 181 8.23 -17.24 1.50
CA VAL A 181 7.79 -16.95 2.88
C VAL A 181 6.46 -16.21 2.90
N LEU A 182 6.24 -15.27 2.00
CA LEU A 182 4.95 -14.57 1.91
C LEU A 182 3.80 -15.52 1.59
N ARG A 183 3.97 -16.45 0.64
CA ARG A 183 2.97 -17.49 0.36
C ARG A 183 2.68 -18.34 1.60
N PHE A 184 3.72 -18.76 2.30
CA PHE A 184 3.58 -19.54 3.53
C PHE A 184 2.84 -18.76 4.62
N ASP A 185 3.19 -17.48 4.81
CA ASP A 185 2.52 -16.60 5.77
C ASP A 185 1.02 -16.50 5.46
N LEU A 186 0.64 -16.23 4.20
CA LEU A 186 -0.77 -16.16 3.80
C LEU A 186 -1.51 -17.48 4.06
N VAL A 187 -0.86 -18.62 3.82
CA VAL A 187 -1.46 -19.94 4.10
C VAL A 187 -1.71 -20.10 5.60
N VAL A 188 -0.70 -19.89 6.44
CA VAL A 188 -0.81 -20.05 7.90
C VAL A 188 -1.85 -19.08 8.49
N GLN A 189 -1.83 -17.83 8.06
CA GLN A 189 -2.80 -16.82 8.51
C GLN A 189 -4.23 -17.17 8.10
N SER A 190 -4.41 -17.77 6.92
CA SER A 190 -5.71 -18.20 6.44
C SER A 190 -6.21 -19.45 7.16
N GLU A 191 -5.35 -20.44 7.38
CA GLU A 191 -5.64 -21.64 8.17
C GLU A 191 -6.09 -21.26 9.59
N LEU A 192 -5.35 -20.36 10.23
CA LEU A 192 -5.64 -19.90 11.58
C LEU A 192 -7.04 -19.28 11.69
N ARG A 193 -7.42 -18.41 10.76
CA ARG A 193 -8.72 -17.72 10.74
C ARG A 193 -9.89 -18.60 10.33
N ARG A 194 -9.61 -19.76 9.72
CA ARG A 194 -10.60 -20.80 9.36
C ARG A 194 -10.73 -21.89 10.41
N ALA A 195 -9.98 -21.83 11.50
CA ALA A 195 -10.09 -22.81 12.58
C ALA A 195 -11.56 -22.97 13.04
N ALA A 196 -11.93 -24.17 13.43
CA ALA A 196 -13.30 -24.48 13.85
C ALA A 196 -13.82 -23.60 15.00
N ALA A 197 -12.91 -23.08 15.83
CA ALA A 197 -13.23 -22.11 16.88
C ALA A 197 -13.77 -20.76 16.36
N PHE A 198 -13.61 -20.45 15.06
CA PHE A 198 -13.89 -19.14 14.47
C PHE A 198 -14.96 -19.15 13.38
N VAL A 199 -15.90 -20.10 13.41
CA VAL A 199 -17.04 -20.16 12.47
C VAL A 199 -17.92 -18.92 12.50
N ASP A 200 -17.89 -18.17 13.60
CA ASP A 200 -18.61 -16.92 13.83
C ASP A 200 -17.81 -15.66 13.46
N HIS A 201 -16.59 -15.81 12.90
CA HIS A 201 -15.79 -14.67 12.46
C HIS A 201 -16.31 -14.14 11.11
N VAL A 202 -17.40 -13.37 11.13
CA VAL A 202 -18.16 -12.91 9.97
C VAL A 202 -17.28 -12.37 8.82
N TYR A 203 -16.27 -11.57 9.15
CA TYR A 203 -15.40 -10.99 8.13
C TYR A 203 -14.62 -12.04 7.34
N TRP A 204 -13.94 -12.98 8.02
CA TRP A 204 -13.12 -13.99 7.35
C TRP A 204 -13.96 -15.14 6.77
N GLN A 205 -15.11 -15.44 7.36
CA GLN A 205 -16.04 -16.42 6.79
C GLN A 205 -16.74 -15.90 5.52
N SER A 206 -16.85 -14.58 5.36
CA SER A 206 -17.35 -13.95 4.14
C SER A 206 -16.28 -13.71 3.08
N ALA A 207 -15.01 -14.05 3.34
CA ALA A 207 -13.93 -13.93 2.37
C ALA A 207 -14.22 -14.75 1.11
N GLN A 208 -13.76 -14.24 -0.04
CA GLN A 208 -13.91 -14.94 -1.31
C GLN A 208 -13.14 -16.27 -1.31
N SER A 209 -13.44 -17.12 -2.28
CA SER A 209 -12.85 -18.45 -2.47
C SER A 209 -11.38 -18.52 -2.05
N MET A 210 -11.04 -19.52 -1.24
CA MET A 210 -9.67 -19.82 -0.80
C MET A 210 -9.12 -21.06 -1.52
N SER A 211 -9.51 -21.27 -2.76
CA SER A 211 -9.16 -22.47 -3.54
C SER A 211 -7.65 -22.67 -3.68
N ARG A 212 -6.88 -21.58 -3.60
CA ARG A 212 -5.41 -21.61 -3.68
C ARG A 212 -4.76 -22.02 -2.37
N VAL A 213 -5.33 -21.66 -1.22
CA VAL A 213 -4.85 -22.12 0.09
C VAL A 213 -4.97 -23.64 0.21
N ASP A 214 -6.11 -24.17 -0.23
CA ASP A 214 -6.36 -25.63 -0.17
C ASP A 214 -5.42 -26.42 -1.12
N ARG A 215 -4.90 -25.79 -2.17
CA ARG A 215 -3.96 -26.39 -3.15
C ARG A 215 -2.49 -26.10 -2.86
N ALA A 216 -2.17 -25.37 -1.79
CA ALA A 216 -0.81 -24.94 -1.48
C ALA A 216 0.08 -26.05 -0.87
N HIS A 217 -0.01 -27.28 -1.41
CA HIS A 217 0.90 -28.37 -1.04
C HIS A 217 2.34 -27.99 -1.45
N GLY A 218 3.31 -28.21 -0.55
CA GLY A 218 4.73 -27.89 -0.79
C GLY A 218 5.15 -26.45 -0.46
N VAL A 219 4.23 -25.51 -0.21
CA VAL A 219 4.59 -24.12 0.15
C VAL A 219 5.42 -24.09 1.45
N SER A 220 5.12 -24.96 2.40
CA SER A 220 5.90 -25.07 3.65
C SER A 220 7.35 -25.48 3.42
N GLU A 221 7.61 -26.42 2.52
CA GLU A 221 8.96 -26.90 2.19
C GLU A 221 9.81 -25.79 1.57
N ALA A 222 9.25 -25.05 0.60
CA ALA A 222 9.94 -23.93 -0.03
C ALA A 222 10.27 -22.81 0.98
N ALA A 223 9.38 -22.51 1.92
CA ALA A 223 9.60 -21.48 2.94
C ALA A 223 10.66 -21.93 3.98
N VAL A 224 10.67 -23.18 4.38
CA VAL A 224 11.62 -23.70 5.37
C VAL A 224 13.05 -23.73 4.81
N SER A 225 13.25 -23.85 3.50
CA SER A 225 14.55 -23.84 2.85
C SER A 225 15.21 -22.45 2.75
N VAL A 226 14.53 -21.38 3.14
CA VAL A 226 15.01 -20.00 3.02
C VAL A 226 16.17 -19.72 3.99
N GLU A 227 17.22 -19.09 3.47
CA GLU A 227 18.44 -18.80 4.24
C GLU A 227 18.45 -17.40 4.86
N THR A 228 17.71 -16.44 4.31
CA THR A 228 17.64 -15.05 4.81
C THR A 228 17.19 -15.03 6.29
N PRO A 229 18.02 -14.50 7.24
CA PRO A 229 17.74 -14.61 8.67
C PRO A 229 16.38 -14.03 9.10
N LEU A 230 16.01 -12.84 8.59
CA LEU A 230 14.72 -12.21 8.84
C LEU A 230 13.56 -13.15 8.45
N LEU A 231 13.63 -13.71 7.26
CA LEU A 231 12.59 -14.58 6.71
C LEU A 231 12.53 -15.93 7.44
N ARG A 232 13.68 -16.49 7.74
CA ARG A 232 13.78 -17.74 8.54
C ARG A 232 13.18 -17.57 9.94
N GLY A 233 13.44 -16.41 10.58
CA GLY A 233 12.79 -16.07 11.86
C GLY A 233 11.27 -16.02 11.75
N ARG A 234 10.73 -15.43 10.66
CA ARG A 234 9.27 -15.42 10.42
C ARG A 234 8.72 -16.81 10.19
N VAL A 235 9.39 -17.67 9.42
CA VAL A 235 8.98 -19.06 9.19
C VAL A 235 8.93 -19.83 10.51
N ALA A 236 9.97 -19.73 11.34
CA ALA A 236 9.98 -20.36 12.66
C ALA A 236 8.80 -19.91 13.53
N TYR A 237 8.53 -18.60 13.56
CA TYR A 237 7.36 -18.05 14.25
C TYR A 237 6.03 -18.60 13.73
N LEU A 238 5.84 -18.68 12.41
CA LEU A 238 4.61 -19.22 11.79
C LEU A 238 4.39 -20.70 12.13
N LEU A 239 5.47 -21.49 12.18
CA LEU A 239 5.39 -22.88 12.61
C LEU A 239 4.96 -22.98 14.09
N GLN A 240 5.46 -22.11 14.96
CA GLN A 240 5.03 -22.07 16.36
C GLN A 240 3.57 -21.62 16.51
N LEU A 241 3.08 -20.69 15.67
CA LEU A 241 1.66 -20.35 15.63
C LEU A 241 0.78 -21.57 15.29
N ARG A 242 1.18 -22.37 14.30
CA ARG A 242 0.44 -23.61 13.94
C ARG A 242 0.46 -24.61 15.11
N CYS A 243 1.60 -24.77 15.79
CA CYS A 243 1.70 -25.63 16.97
C CYS A 243 0.80 -25.14 18.11
N ALA A 244 0.78 -23.84 18.40
CA ALA A 244 -0.09 -23.27 19.42
C ALA A 244 -1.59 -23.43 19.06
N ALA A 245 -1.94 -23.22 17.80
CA ALA A 245 -3.31 -23.42 17.30
C ALA A 245 -3.77 -24.91 17.37
N ALA A 246 -2.83 -25.84 17.31
CA ALA A 246 -3.08 -27.28 17.55
C ALA A 246 -3.11 -27.66 19.05
N GLY A 247 -3.00 -26.70 19.97
CA GLY A 247 -3.04 -26.91 21.41
C GLY A 247 -1.70 -27.23 22.08
N ASN A 248 -0.58 -27.15 21.35
CA ASN A 248 0.75 -27.36 21.93
C ASN A 248 1.14 -26.15 22.79
N ARG A 249 1.31 -26.36 24.11
CA ARG A 249 1.66 -25.32 25.09
C ARG A 249 3.15 -24.95 25.08
N ASP A 250 4.02 -25.84 24.61
CA ASP A 250 5.46 -25.54 24.53
C ASP A 250 5.76 -24.42 23.51
N ALA A 251 4.93 -24.27 22.50
CA ALA A 251 5.03 -23.20 21.51
C ALA A 251 4.86 -21.78 22.12
N VAL A 252 4.15 -21.67 23.24
CA VAL A 252 3.83 -20.37 23.87
C VAL A 252 5.08 -19.63 24.31
N ALA A 253 6.06 -20.34 24.88
CA ALA A 253 7.31 -19.74 25.34
C ALA A 253 8.14 -19.16 24.17
N GLU A 254 8.13 -19.83 23.02
CA GLU A 254 8.81 -19.36 21.81
C GLU A 254 8.10 -18.12 21.22
N LEU A 255 6.77 -18.16 21.16
CA LEU A 255 5.96 -17.02 20.70
C LEU A 255 6.16 -15.79 21.61
N ALA A 256 6.28 -15.98 22.93
CA ALA A 256 6.56 -14.91 23.87
C ALA A 256 7.95 -14.28 23.61
N ARG A 257 8.98 -15.10 23.37
CA ARG A 257 10.31 -14.60 22.99
C ARG A 257 10.30 -13.76 21.71
N CYS A 258 9.55 -14.20 20.70
CA CYS A 258 9.39 -13.42 19.47
C CYS A 258 8.69 -12.06 19.72
N LEU A 259 7.71 -12.03 20.63
CA LEU A 259 7.02 -10.83 21.03
C LEU A 259 7.91 -9.84 21.78
N ASP A 260 8.78 -10.35 22.67
CA ASP A 260 9.73 -9.56 23.43
C ASP A 260 10.82 -8.99 22.50
N ALA A 261 11.38 -9.80 21.62
CA ALA A 261 12.34 -9.36 20.61
C ALA A 261 11.79 -8.24 19.71
N ALA A 262 10.52 -8.33 19.29
CA ALA A 262 9.86 -7.26 18.55
C ALA A 262 9.70 -5.98 19.41
N GLY A 263 9.54 -6.12 20.71
CA GLY A 263 9.50 -5.01 21.67
C GLY A 263 10.85 -4.32 21.82
N GLU A 264 11.94 -5.08 21.95
CA GLU A 264 13.32 -4.58 22.03
C GLU A 264 13.73 -3.82 20.75
N GLN A 265 13.25 -4.27 19.60
CA GLN A 265 13.45 -3.58 18.31
C GLN A 265 12.56 -2.34 18.10
N GLY A 266 11.72 -1.99 19.06
CA GLY A 266 10.84 -0.81 18.95
C GLY A 266 9.69 -0.93 17.94
N PHE A 267 9.38 -2.15 17.47
CA PHE A 267 8.28 -2.39 16.51
C PHE A 267 6.90 -2.34 17.16
N VAL A 268 6.45 -1.16 17.55
CA VAL A 268 5.16 -1.00 18.26
C VAL A 268 3.99 -1.61 17.49
N ASP A 269 3.85 -1.26 16.21
CA ASP A 269 2.73 -1.72 15.38
C ASP A 269 2.85 -3.19 14.98
N PHE A 270 4.06 -3.68 14.74
CA PHE A 270 4.27 -5.10 14.47
C PHE A 270 4.03 -5.95 15.71
N ARG A 271 4.46 -5.48 16.90
CA ARG A 271 4.17 -6.13 18.18
C ARG A 271 2.66 -6.24 18.43
N TYR A 272 1.90 -5.22 18.08
CA TYR A 272 0.43 -5.28 18.10
C TYR A 272 -0.09 -6.43 17.20
N THR A 273 0.44 -6.57 16.00
CA THR A 273 0.07 -7.65 15.06
C THR A 273 0.40 -9.01 15.63
N LEU A 274 1.61 -9.20 16.17
CA LEU A 274 2.02 -10.46 16.79
C LEU A 274 1.10 -10.86 17.95
N ARG A 275 0.69 -9.91 18.81
CA ARG A 275 -0.28 -10.17 19.89
C ARG A 275 -1.60 -10.72 19.36
N LEU A 276 -2.12 -10.17 18.28
CA LEU A 276 -3.37 -10.66 17.68
C LEU A 276 -3.20 -12.04 17.04
N GLU A 277 -2.10 -12.28 16.32
CA GLU A 277 -1.80 -13.59 15.73
C GLU A 277 -1.67 -14.66 16.82
N ILE A 278 -0.95 -14.37 17.89
CA ILE A 278 -0.78 -15.27 19.04
C ILE A 278 -2.11 -15.51 19.75
N ALA A 279 -2.91 -14.47 20.00
CA ALA A 279 -4.22 -14.61 20.62
C ALA A 279 -5.16 -15.50 19.80
N LEU A 280 -5.18 -15.33 18.47
CA LEU A 280 -5.96 -16.22 17.58
C LEU A 280 -5.47 -17.66 17.67
N ALA A 281 -4.15 -17.91 17.65
CA ALA A 281 -3.60 -19.26 17.77
C ALA A 281 -3.95 -19.90 19.13
N LEU A 282 -3.85 -19.14 20.21
CA LEU A 282 -4.20 -19.61 21.55
C LEU A 282 -5.70 -19.91 21.70
N LEU A 283 -6.57 -19.10 21.12
CA LEU A 283 -8.01 -19.33 21.10
C LEU A 283 -8.38 -20.57 20.26
N ALA A 284 -7.72 -20.76 19.12
CA ALA A 284 -7.88 -21.97 18.31
C ALA A 284 -7.43 -23.25 19.05
N GLY A 285 -6.38 -23.14 19.85
CA GLY A 285 -5.81 -24.20 20.68
C GLY A 285 -6.44 -24.32 22.08
N ASP A 286 -7.62 -23.75 22.30
CA ASP A 286 -8.38 -23.80 23.57
C ASP A 286 -7.59 -23.27 24.79
N ALA A 287 -6.97 -22.08 24.67
CA ALA A 287 -6.21 -21.41 25.71
C ALA A 287 -6.68 -19.98 25.97
N PRO A 288 -7.94 -19.72 26.33
CA PRO A 288 -8.48 -18.37 26.44
C PRO A 288 -7.79 -17.50 27.49
N ASN A 289 -7.33 -18.08 28.62
CA ASN A 289 -6.64 -17.31 29.66
C ASN A 289 -5.27 -16.79 29.18
N LEU A 290 -4.54 -17.59 28.40
CA LEU A 290 -3.29 -17.13 27.79
C LEU A 290 -3.55 -16.08 26.71
N ALA A 291 -4.61 -16.26 25.93
CA ALA A 291 -5.02 -15.27 24.92
C ALA A 291 -5.38 -13.93 25.59
N GLN A 292 -6.06 -13.95 26.75
CA GLN A 292 -6.37 -12.74 27.54
C GLN A 292 -5.09 -12.01 27.93
N PHE A 293 -4.13 -12.71 28.51
CA PHE A 293 -2.84 -12.13 28.94
C PHE A 293 -2.10 -11.45 27.78
N VAL A 294 -2.11 -12.08 26.59
CA VAL A 294 -1.49 -11.51 25.40
C VAL A 294 -2.21 -10.27 24.90
N LEU A 295 -3.55 -10.18 25.05
CA LEU A 295 -4.36 -9.06 24.58
C LEU A 295 -4.41 -7.87 25.56
N GLU A 296 -4.15 -8.09 26.86
CA GLU A 296 -4.28 -7.06 27.90
C GLU A 296 -3.55 -5.75 27.57
N PRO A 297 -2.29 -5.73 27.10
CA PRO A 297 -1.61 -4.47 26.77
C PRO A 297 -2.21 -3.71 25.58
N ILE A 298 -3.06 -4.36 24.78
CA ILE A 298 -3.79 -3.68 23.69
C ILE A 298 -4.95 -2.88 24.26
N SER A 299 -5.63 -3.38 25.28
CA SER A 299 -6.77 -2.72 25.91
C SER A 299 -6.41 -1.32 26.42
N ASP A 300 -5.21 -1.17 26.97
CA ASP A 300 -4.73 0.08 27.56
C ASP A 300 -4.47 1.18 26.50
N THR A 301 -4.29 0.79 25.24
CA THR A 301 -4.00 1.71 24.12
C THR A 301 -5.24 2.13 23.31
N LEU A 302 -6.44 1.66 23.66
CA LEU A 302 -7.68 1.84 22.89
C LEU A 302 -8.31 3.26 22.97
N HIS A 303 -7.56 4.29 23.30
CA HIS A 303 -8.10 5.64 23.49
C HIS A 303 -8.43 6.31 22.13
N GLY A 304 -9.73 6.46 21.85
CA GLY A 304 -10.25 7.40 20.82
C GLY A 304 -10.37 6.90 19.38
N ALA A 305 -9.89 5.71 19.01
CA ALA A 305 -9.93 5.20 17.64
C ALA A 305 -10.71 3.87 17.49
N GLU A 306 -11.67 3.60 18.35
CA GLU A 306 -12.37 2.32 18.52
C GLU A 306 -13.11 1.78 17.27
N SER A 307 -13.28 2.59 16.23
CA SER A 307 -14.00 2.20 15.01
C SER A 307 -13.08 1.87 13.82
N SER A 308 -11.76 1.83 14.02
CA SER A 308 -10.79 1.56 12.96
C SER A 308 -10.74 0.07 12.61
N ARG A 309 -10.51 -0.25 11.31
CA ARG A 309 -10.21 -1.60 10.81
C ARG A 309 -9.11 -2.30 11.63
N ARG A 310 -8.14 -1.54 12.15
CA ARG A 310 -7.05 -2.02 13.01
C ARG A 310 -7.54 -2.86 14.18
N TYR A 311 -8.65 -2.45 14.83
CA TYR A 311 -9.15 -3.09 16.04
C TYR A 311 -10.17 -4.21 15.80
N ARG A 312 -10.49 -4.54 14.55
CA ARG A 312 -11.45 -5.58 14.19
C ARG A 312 -11.12 -6.92 14.85
N GLU A 313 -9.90 -7.42 14.66
CA GLU A 313 -9.43 -8.69 15.22
C GLU A 313 -9.35 -8.65 16.75
N TYR A 314 -8.94 -7.53 17.32
CA TYR A 314 -8.88 -7.36 18.77
C TYR A 314 -10.27 -7.55 19.42
N PHE A 315 -11.29 -6.84 18.95
CA PHE A 315 -12.63 -6.96 19.50
C PHE A 315 -13.21 -8.36 19.34
N TYR A 316 -12.87 -9.05 18.25
CA TYR A 316 -13.27 -10.44 18.07
C TYR A 316 -12.58 -11.37 19.08
N CYS A 317 -11.27 -11.31 19.20
CA CYS A 317 -10.51 -12.14 20.14
C CYS A 317 -10.92 -11.87 21.59
N ALA A 318 -11.08 -10.61 21.98
CA ALA A 318 -11.54 -10.25 23.32
C ALA A 318 -12.96 -10.78 23.61
N ALA A 319 -13.88 -10.71 22.63
CA ALA A 319 -15.21 -11.29 22.77
C ALA A 319 -15.16 -12.81 23.00
N LYS A 320 -14.29 -13.53 22.27
CA LYS A 320 -14.10 -14.98 22.44
C LYS A 320 -13.49 -15.33 23.80
N VAL A 321 -12.54 -14.53 24.30
CA VAL A 321 -11.97 -14.71 25.64
C VAL A 321 -13.06 -14.59 26.71
N HIS A 322 -13.85 -13.53 26.68
CA HIS A 322 -14.94 -13.32 27.66
C HIS A 322 -16.01 -14.42 27.55
N LEU A 323 -16.33 -14.89 26.33
CA LEU A 323 -17.26 -15.98 26.12
C LEU A 323 -16.77 -17.27 26.79
N ALA A 324 -15.48 -17.61 26.62
CA ALA A 324 -14.88 -18.79 27.24
C ALA A 324 -14.79 -18.72 28.78
N GLN A 325 -14.93 -17.53 29.34
CA GLN A 325 -14.94 -17.26 30.78
C GLN A 325 -16.35 -17.06 31.35
N ASP A 326 -17.40 -17.38 30.59
CA ASP A 326 -18.80 -17.20 30.93
C ASP A 326 -19.23 -15.73 31.18
N HIS A 327 -18.41 -14.76 30.77
CA HIS A 327 -18.72 -13.33 30.83
C HIS A 327 -19.56 -12.90 29.62
N THR A 328 -20.79 -13.40 29.53
CA THR A 328 -21.66 -13.32 28.35
C THR A 328 -21.99 -11.86 27.95
N GLN A 329 -22.20 -10.97 28.91
CA GLN A 329 -22.57 -9.57 28.65
C GLN A 329 -21.42 -8.79 28.01
N GLU A 330 -20.21 -8.94 28.54
CA GLU A 330 -18.98 -8.34 28.04
C GLU A 330 -18.65 -8.91 26.63
N SER A 331 -18.75 -10.22 26.48
CA SER A 331 -18.58 -10.89 25.21
C SER A 331 -19.50 -10.30 24.13
N LEU A 332 -20.80 -10.18 24.45
CA LEU A 332 -21.80 -9.63 23.53
C LEU A 332 -21.52 -8.17 23.18
N ALA A 333 -21.08 -7.35 24.14
CA ALA A 333 -20.74 -5.95 23.89
C ALA A 333 -19.55 -5.81 22.94
N LEU A 334 -18.49 -6.62 23.14
CA LEU A 334 -17.31 -6.64 22.30
C LEU A 334 -17.60 -7.20 20.90
N TYR A 335 -18.39 -8.27 20.81
CA TYR A 335 -18.79 -8.86 19.53
C TYR A 335 -19.64 -7.86 18.70
N ARG A 336 -20.52 -7.09 19.31
CA ARG A 336 -21.25 -6.01 18.61
C ARG A 336 -20.32 -4.98 18.02
N ARG A 337 -19.27 -4.56 18.75
CA ARG A 337 -18.24 -3.63 18.22
C ARG A 337 -17.52 -4.25 17.02
N TYR A 338 -17.08 -5.50 17.17
CA TYR A 338 -16.48 -6.25 16.07
C TYR A 338 -17.38 -6.29 14.84
N ALA A 339 -18.64 -6.71 14.99
CA ALA A 339 -19.58 -6.85 13.89
C ALA A 339 -19.81 -5.52 13.15
N LEU A 340 -19.95 -4.40 13.87
CA LEU A 340 -20.08 -3.08 13.26
C LEU A 340 -18.84 -2.67 12.46
N ILE A 341 -17.64 -2.94 12.96
CA ILE A 341 -16.40 -2.67 12.24
C ILE A 341 -16.29 -3.58 11.01
N ALA A 342 -16.56 -4.89 11.16
CA ALA A 342 -16.53 -5.85 10.05
C ALA A 342 -17.48 -5.45 8.91
N MET A 343 -18.73 -5.10 9.24
CA MET A 343 -19.71 -4.64 8.25
C MET A 343 -19.30 -3.34 7.55
N ARG A 344 -18.66 -2.41 8.27
CA ARG A 344 -18.11 -1.19 7.67
C ARG A 344 -16.99 -1.51 6.70
N CYS A 345 -16.04 -2.37 7.11
CA CYS A 345 -14.96 -2.84 6.25
C CYS A 345 -15.49 -3.50 4.97
N LEU A 346 -16.45 -4.42 5.10
CA LEU A 346 -17.04 -5.10 3.94
C LEU A 346 -17.71 -4.12 2.96
N ARG A 347 -18.40 -3.07 3.47
CA ARG A 347 -18.99 -2.03 2.61
C ARG A 347 -17.93 -1.19 1.89
N GLU A 348 -16.85 -0.81 2.59
CA GLU A 348 -15.71 -0.09 1.99
C GLU A 348 -15.03 -0.94 0.92
N ASP A 349 -14.80 -2.22 1.19
CA ASP A 349 -14.13 -3.16 0.30
C ASP A 349 -14.98 -3.45 -0.96
N ALA A 350 -16.31 -3.57 -0.80
CA ALA A 350 -17.23 -3.81 -1.93
C ALA A 350 -17.27 -2.66 -2.95
N LEU A 351 -17.09 -1.42 -2.51
CA LEU A 351 -17.07 -0.26 -3.39
C LEU A 351 -15.87 -0.29 -4.36
N ILE A 352 -14.73 -0.81 -3.91
CA ILE A 352 -13.50 -0.86 -4.70
C ILE A 352 -13.37 -2.19 -5.46
N GLY A 353 -13.90 -3.27 -4.93
CA GLY A 353 -13.95 -4.55 -5.65
C GLY A 353 -14.58 -4.41 -7.03
N ARG A 354 -15.64 -3.62 -7.16
CA ARG A 354 -16.25 -3.28 -8.45
C ARG A 354 -15.30 -2.51 -9.38
N GLN A 355 -14.57 -1.52 -8.86
CA GLN A 355 -13.66 -0.72 -9.67
C GLN A 355 -12.44 -1.51 -10.13
N PHE A 356 -11.95 -2.46 -9.31
CA PHE A 356 -10.79 -3.29 -9.61
C PHE A 356 -11.11 -4.40 -10.63
N LEU A 357 -12.29 -5.03 -10.52
CA LEU A 357 -12.78 -6.06 -11.47
C LEU A 357 -13.16 -5.44 -12.81
N VAL A 358 -13.85 -4.30 -12.77
CA VAL A 358 -14.22 -3.52 -13.96
C VAL A 358 -12.97 -2.95 -14.64
N GLY A 359 -11.89 -2.64 -13.91
CA GLY A 359 -10.60 -2.20 -14.46
C GLY A 359 -9.83 -3.30 -15.19
N GLN A 360 -10.01 -4.57 -14.88
CA GLN A 360 -9.47 -5.69 -15.67
C GLN A 360 -10.29 -5.93 -16.94
N GLU A 361 -11.60 -5.75 -16.90
CA GLU A 361 -12.48 -5.87 -18.08
C GLU A 361 -12.57 -4.58 -18.92
N LEU A 362 -12.35 -3.42 -18.28
CA LEU A 362 -12.44 -2.08 -18.89
C LEU A 362 -11.05 -1.45 -19.18
N LYS A 363 -10.03 -2.22 -19.55
CA LYS A 363 -8.84 -1.65 -20.21
C LYS A 363 -9.17 -0.93 -21.54
N GLN A 364 -10.42 -0.79 -21.88
CA GLN A 364 -10.93 -0.12 -23.08
C GLN A 364 -11.74 1.17 -22.82
N LEU A 365 -11.97 1.57 -21.56
CA LEU A 365 -12.60 2.87 -21.28
C LEU A 365 -11.60 3.78 -20.55
N PRO A 366 -11.54 5.09 -20.87
CA PRO A 366 -10.63 6.01 -20.20
C PRO A 366 -10.98 6.05 -18.71
N GLN A 367 -10.12 5.45 -17.88
CA GLN A 367 -10.29 5.46 -16.43
C GLN A 367 -10.27 6.90 -15.95
N SER A 368 -11.38 7.33 -15.39
CA SER A 368 -11.44 8.55 -14.62
C SER A 368 -10.43 8.41 -13.46
N ASP A 369 -9.35 9.13 -13.62
CA ASP A 369 -8.20 9.16 -12.74
C ASP A 369 -8.65 9.57 -11.32
N ASP A 370 -8.74 8.63 -10.37
CA ASP A 370 -9.08 8.98 -8.98
C ASP A 370 -7.87 9.59 -8.24
N VAL A 371 -7.38 10.68 -8.81
CA VAL A 371 -6.37 11.58 -8.26
C VAL A 371 -6.80 12.11 -6.89
N THR A 372 -8.09 12.03 -6.57
CA THR A 372 -8.65 12.52 -5.30
C THR A 372 -8.10 11.77 -4.10
N VAL A 373 -7.72 10.50 -4.27
CA VAL A 373 -7.16 9.68 -3.19
C VAL A 373 -5.83 10.24 -2.65
N ARG A 374 -5.03 10.88 -3.51
CA ARG A 374 -3.72 11.45 -3.14
C ARG A 374 -3.83 12.79 -2.42
N LEU A 375 -4.93 13.50 -2.64
CA LEU A 375 -5.12 14.84 -2.10
C LEU A 375 -5.74 14.79 -0.71
N PRO A 376 -5.28 15.58 0.25
CA PRO A 376 -6.01 15.84 1.48
C PRO A 376 -7.43 16.31 1.17
N LEU A 377 -8.38 15.96 2.04
CA LEU A 377 -9.82 16.16 1.84
C LEU A 377 -10.18 17.56 1.33
N LYS A 378 -9.52 18.60 1.86
CA LYS A 378 -9.72 19.99 1.47
C LYS A 378 -9.39 20.22 0.00
N TYR A 379 -8.29 19.64 -0.50
CA TYR A 379 -7.83 19.84 -1.88
C TYR A 379 -8.53 18.91 -2.90
N ARG A 380 -9.23 17.86 -2.43
CA ARG A 380 -10.10 17.04 -3.28
C ARG A 380 -11.23 17.88 -3.90
N ARG A 381 -11.80 18.81 -3.13
CA ARG A 381 -12.82 19.73 -3.62
C ARG A 381 -12.26 20.60 -4.76
N ALA A 382 -11.04 21.12 -4.63
CA ALA A 382 -10.40 21.88 -5.71
C ALA A 382 -10.19 21.04 -6.97
N TYR A 383 -9.78 19.78 -6.81
CA TYR A 383 -9.61 18.88 -7.95
C TYR A 383 -10.94 18.61 -8.68
N HIS A 384 -12.00 18.30 -7.95
CA HIS A 384 -13.34 18.13 -8.53
C HIS A 384 -13.83 19.40 -9.20
N TYR A 385 -13.61 20.57 -8.58
CA TYR A 385 -13.97 21.86 -9.19
C TYR A 385 -13.26 22.07 -10.52
N ILE A 386 -11.96 21.74 -10.61
CA ILE A 386 -11.21 21.78 -11.87
C ILE A 386 -11.87 20.89 -12.92
N LEU A 387 -12.15 19.62 -12.60
CA LEU A 387 -12.72 18.66 -13.56
C LEU A 387 -14.11 19.08 -14.08
N GLN A 388 -14.93 19.68 -13.22
CA GLN A 388 -16.28 20.16 -13.59
C GLN A 388 -16.26 21.42 -14.45
N ASN A 389 -15.16 22.20 -14.41
CA ASN A 389 -15.05 23.49 -15.09
C ASN A 389 -14.00 23.52 -16.22
N LEU A 390 -13.53 22.35 -16.71
CA LEU A 390 -12.53 22.27 -17.77
C LEU A 390 -12.94 22.97 -19.09
N ASN A 391 -14.23 23.03 -19.38
CA ASN A 391 -14.81 23.69 -20.53
C ASN A 391 -14.70 25.25 -20.50
N ARG A 392 -14.53 25.83 -19.31
CA ARG A 392 -14.40 27.27 -19.13
C ARG A 392 -13.00 27.75 -19.48
N SER A 393 -12.87 28.61 -20.45
CA SER A 393 -11.58 29.17 -20.89
C SER A 393 -10.93 30.10 -19.85
N ASP A 394 -11.74 30.72 -18.98
CA ASP A 394 -11.35 31.70 -17.95
C ASP A 394 -11.00 31.06 -16.59
N LEU A 395 -11.09 29.73 -16.47
CA LEU A 395 -10.79 29.02 -15.22
C LEU A 395 -9.39 29.37 -14.68
N SER A 396 -9.34 30.02 -13.54
CA SER A 396 -8.08 30.51 -12.93
C SER A 396 -7.72 29.80 -11.63
N VAL A 397 -6.41 29.73 -11.32
CA VAL A 397 -5.92 29.16 -10.06
C VAL A 397 -6.41 29.95 -8.86
N ARG A 398 -6.61 31.26 -9.03
CA ARG A 398 -7.14 32.15 -7.99
C ARG A 398 -8.58 31.80 -7.63
N GLU A 399 -9.41 31.56 -8.64
CA GLU A 399 -10.80 31.14 -8.45
C GLU A 399 -10.89 29.78 -7.72
N ILE A 400 -10.09 28.80 -8.17
CA ILE A 400 -10.05 27.47 -7.55
C ILE A 400 -9.59 27.56 -6.08
N ALA A 401 -8.60 28.39 -5.78
CA ALA A 401 -8.13 28.59 -4.41
C ALA A 401 -9.19 29.27 -3.53
N ALA A 402 -9.91 30.24 -4.06
CA ALA A 402 -11.01 30.93 -3.38
C ALA A 402 -12.16 29.97 -3.05
N GLU A 403 -12.53 29.07 -3.99
CA GLU A 403 -13.61 28.07 -3.83
C GLU A 403 -13.39 27.16 -2.60
N ILE A 404 -12.14 26.84 -2.29
CA ILE A 404 -11.82 25.97 -1.14
C ILE A 404 -11.26 26.75 0.08
N GLY A 405 -11.27 28.10 0.02
CA GLY A 405 -10.81 28.95 1.12
C GLY A 405 -9.32 28.78 1.44
N VAL A 406 -8.44 28.78 0.44
CA VAL A 406 -6.99 28.75 0.59
C VAL A 406 -6.31 29.82 -0.27
N THR A 407 -5.03 30.10 -0.01
CA THR A 407 -4.23 30.96 -0.88
C THR A 407 -3.80 30.20 -2.14
N GLU A 408 -3.61 30.92 -3.26
CA GLU A 408 -3.10 30.31 -4.51
C GLU A 408 -1.77 29.57 -4.27
N ARG A 409 -0.88 30.11 -3.43
CA ARG A 409 0.39 29.49 -3.10
C ARG A 409 0.20 28.16 -2.34
N ALA A 410 -0.75 28.09 -1.41
CA ALA A 410 -1.09 26.85 -0.69
C ALA A 410 -1.66 25.78 -1.64
N LEU A 411 -2.54 26.19 -2.56
CA LEU A 411 -3.09 25.31 -3.57
C LEU A 411 -2.01 24.77 -4.51
N GLN A 412 -1.15 25.66 -5.04
CA GLN A 412 -0.03 25.29 -5.92
C GLN A 412 0.93 24.33 -5.24
N ASN A 413 1.31 24.61 -3.98
CA ASN A 413 2.20 23.74 -3.20
C ASN A 413 1.55 22.37 -2.93
N ALA A 414 0.28 22.32 -2.53
CA ALA A 414 -0.42 21.07 -2.29
C ALA A 414 -0.48 20.23 -3.56
N PHE A 415 -0.88 20.79 -4.69
CA PHE A 415 -0.95 20.08 -5.96
C PHE A 415 0.43 19.58 -6.40
N LYS A 416 1.48 20.39 -6.23
CA LYS A 416 2.84 20.00 -6.56
C LYS A 416 3.38 18.88 -5.64
N ILE A 417 3.06 18.93 -4.34
CA ILE A 417 3.46 17.90 -3.36
C ILE A 417 2.72 16.59 -3.58
N TYR A 418 1.40 16.66 -3.74
CA TYR A 418 0.56 15.44 -3.76
C TYR A 418 0.32 14.88 -5.16
N LEU A 419 0.41 15.69 -6.22
CA LEU A 419 0.17 15.28 -7.61
C LEU A 419 1.39 15.38 -8.52
N GLY A 420 2.46 16.04 -8.06
CA GLY A 420 3.63 16.33 -8.89
C GLY A 420 3.39 17.39 -9.97
N LEU A 421 2.19 17.98 -10.03
CA LEU A 421 1.75 18.93 -11.05
C LEU A 421 1.20 20.21 -10.38
N SER A 422 1.41 21.34 -11.01
CA SER A 422 0.70 22.57 -10.62
C SER A 422 -0.78 22.50 -11.09
N PRO A 423 -1.71 23.26 -10.48
CA PRO A 423 -3.09 23.32 -10.93
C PRO A 423 -3.23 23.70 -12.42
N ARG A 424 -2.36 24.59 -12.93
CA ARG A 424 -2.34 24.99 -14.36
C ARG A 424 -1.91 23.84 -15.27
N GLU A 425 -0.91 23.06 -14.88
CA GLU A 425 -0.46 21.89 -15.63
C GLU A 425 -1.54 20.81 -15.64
N LEU A 426 -2.24 20.59 -14.53
CA LEU A 426 -3.36 19.67 -14.46
C LEU A 426 -4.50 20.08 -15.39
N ILE A 427 -4.93 21.34 -15.35
CA ILE A 427 -5.99 21.85 -16.24
C ILE A 427 -5.59 21.62 -17.70
N ARG A 428 -4.35 21.94 -18.06
CA ARG A 428 -3.85 21.76 -19.43
C ARG A 428 -3.84 20.28 -19.83
N SER A 429 -3.28 19.40 -19.02
CA SER A 429 -3.20 17.96 -19.32
C SER A 429 -4.61 17.36 -19.47
N ARG A 430 -5.54 17.67 -18.55
CA ARG A 430 -6.92 17.17 -18.63
C ARG A 430 -7.69 17.71 -19.83
N ARG A 431 -7.44 18.94 -20.24
CA ARG A 431 -8.01 19.47 -21.49
C ARG A 431 -7.48 18.73 -22.71
N MET A 432 -6.18 18.47 -22.78
CA MET A 432 -5.58 17.71 -23.89
C MET A 432 -6.13 16.29 -23.96
N GLU A 433 -6.29 15.63 -22.82
CA GLU A 433 -6.90 14.29 -22.71
C GLU A 433 -8.34 14.28 -23.26
N ARG A 434 -9.18 15.25 -22.85
CA ARG A 434 -10.56 15.37 -23.34
C ARG A 434 -10.61 15.64 -24.83
N ILE A 435 -9.75 16.53 -25.33
CA ILE A 435 -9.65 16.83 -26.76
C ILE A 435 -9.23 15.58 -27.53
N ARG A 436 -8.26 14.81 -27.04
CA ARG A 436 -7.82 13.57 -27.70
C ARG A 436 -8.95 12.55 -27.79
N THR A 437 -9.68 12.32 -26.70
CA THR A 437 -10.83 11.41 -26.68
C THR A 437 -11.85 11.83 -27.74
N GLU A 438 -12.17 13.10 -27.84
CA GLU A 438 -13.14 13.62 -28.82
C GLU A 438 -12.64 13.51 -30.28
N LEU A 439 -11.34 13.72 -30.50
CA LEU A 439 -10.74 13.53 -31.83
C LEU A 439 -10.75 12.05 -32.27
N VAL A 440 -10.55 11.12 -31.35
CA VAL A 440 -10.68 9.68 -31.64
C VAL A 440 -12.14 9.32 -31.94
N ASP A 441 -13.09 9.86 -31.17
CA ASP A 441 -14.54 9.67 -31.47
C ASP A 441 -14.92 10.25 -32.82
N PHE A 442 -14.37 11.40 -33.24
CA PHE A 442 -14.60 11.99 -34.55
C PHE A 442 -14.05 11.15 -35.72
N THR A 443 -12.96 10.38 -35.51
CA THR A 443 -12.48 9.43 -36.53
C THR A 443 -13.49 8.32 -36.78
N LEU A 444 -14.27 7.93 -35.77
CA LEU A 444 -15.32 6.92 -35.87
C LEU A 444 -16.63 7.47 -36.51
N THR A 445 -16.92 8.75 -36.30
CA THR A 445 -18.17 9.40 -36.79
C THR A 445 -18.03 10.16 -38.12
N GLY A 446 -16.78 10.32 -38.61
CA GLY A 446 -16.50 11.02 -39.87
C GLY A 446 -16.47 12.56 -39.75
N GLU A 447 -16.68 13.13 -38.57
CA GLU A 447 -16.56 14.57 -38.32
C GLU A 447 -15.07 14.96 -38.11
N ARG A 448 -14.64 16.07 -38.73
CA ARG A 448 -13.25 16.53 -38.69
C ARG A 448 -13.13 17.99 -38.27
N ASN A 449 -13.36 18.28 -36.97
CA ASN A 449 -13.27 19.65 -36.49
C ASN A 449 -12.42 19.81 -35.22
N VAL A 450 -11.09 19.84 -35.39
CA VAL A 450 -10.12 20.06 -34.30
C VAL A 450 -10.39 21.35 -33.52
N LYS A 451 -10.84 22.42 -34.22
CA LYS A 451 -11.08 23.71 -33.57
C LYS A 451 -12.30 23.67 -32.65
N GLU A 452 -13.31 22.89 -33.02
CA GLU A 452 -14.54 22.73 -32.25
C GLU A 452 -14.26 21.94 -30.95
N ALA A 453 -13.56 20.81 -31.06
CA ALA A 453 -13.10 20.04 -29.88
C ALA A 453 -12.27 20.92 -28.92
N ALA A 454 -11.34 21.72 -29.44
CA ALA A 454 -10.53 22.62 -28.64
C ALA A 454 -11.39 23.69 -27.92
N ARG A 455 -12.32 24.33 -28.60
CA ARG A 455 -13.23 25.35 -28.03
C ARG A 455 -14.10 24.77 -26.93
N LYS A 456 -14.66 23.59 -27.13
CA LYS A 456 -15.51 22.88 -26.17
C LYS A 456 -14.78 22.65 -24.82
N TRP A 457 -13.49 22.41 -24.89
CA TRP A 457 -12.64 22.19 -23.70
C TRP A 457 -11.84 23.42 -23.29
N GLY A 458 -12.32 24.63 -23.63
CA GLY A 458 -11.77 25.90 -23.15
C GLY A 458 -10.41 26.30 -23.74
N VAL A 459 -9.98 25.70 -24.86
CA VAL A 459 -8.77 26.09 -25.59
C VAL A 459 -9.12 26.91 -26.81
N GLN A 460 -8.92 28.21 -26.73
CA GLN A 460 -9.33 29.16 -27.80
C GLN A 460 -8.25 29.34 -28.87
N ASN A 461 -6.97 29.19 -28.51
CA ASN A 461 -5.82 29.48 -29.39
C ASN A 461 -5.27 28.18 -29.99
N GLY A 462 -5.27 28.09 -31.35
CA GLY A 462 -4.79 26.92 -32.08
C GLY A 462 -3.29 26.66 -31.91
N SER A 463 -2.46 27.71 -31.81
CA SER A 463 -1.03 27.53 -31.57
C SER A 463 -0.75 26.96 -30.19
N THR A 464 -1.49 27.42 -29.17
CA THR A 464 -1.40 26.85 -27.79
C THR A 464 -1.85 25.41 -27.76
N LEU A 465 -2.89 25.05 -28.52
CA LEU A 465 -3.35 23.68 -28.67
C LEU A 465 -2.26 22.76 -29.22
N VAL A 466 -1.69 23.11 -30.37
CA VAL A 466 -0.68 22.28 -31.05
C VAL A 466 0.55 22.07 -30.17
N ILE A 467 1.06 23.14 -29.53
CA ILE A 467 2.22 23.06 -28.64
C ILE A 467 1.91 22.18 -27.42
N ALA A 468 0.77 22.39 -26.78
CA ALA A 468 0.38 21.65 -25.59
C ALA A 468 0.10 20.16 -25.92
N TYR A 469 -0.56 19.88 -27.01
CA TYR A 469 -0.90 18.54 -27.47
C TYR A 469 0.36 17.75 -27.84
N ARG A 470 1.27 18.36 -28.63
CA ARG A 470 2.54 17.73 -28.99
C ARG A 470 3.42 17.45 -27.79
N LYS A 471 3.40 18.32 -26.77
CA LYS A 471 4.11 18.11 -25.53
C LYS A 471 3.58 16.91 -24.72
N GLU A 472 2.29 16.61 -24.82
CA GLU A 472 1.62 15.56 -24.05
C GLU A 472 1.68 14.20 -24.77
N TYR A 473 1.59 14.19 -26.11
CA TYR A 473 1.41 12.97 -26.92
C TYR A 473 2.45 12.74 -28.00
N ASP A 474 3.45 13.63 -28.16
CA ASP A 474 4.46 13.61 -29.23
C ASP A 474 3.88 13.63 -30.68
N GLU A 475 2.60 13.96 -30.81
CA GLU A 475 1.87 14.09 -32.09
C GLU A 475 1.02 15.37 -32.11
N THR A 476 0.57 15.77 -33.27
CA THR A 476 -0.36 16.92 -33.43
C THR A 476 -1.81 16.46 -33.41
N PRO A 477 -2.79 17.33 -33.07
CA PRO A 477 -4.21 16.99 -33.14
C PRO A 477 -4.66 16.53 -34.54
N SER A 478 -4.02 17.05 -35.60
CA SER A 478 -4.33 16.68 -36.98
C SER A 478 -3.79 15.29 -37.34
N GLU A 479 -2.66 14.89 -36.77
CA GLU A 479 -2.10 13.55 -36.93
C GLU A 479 -2.94 12.50 -36.22
N THR A 480 -3.45 12.81 -35.00
CA THR A 480 -4.41 11.92 -34.31
C THR A 480 -5.69 11.71 -35.14
N LEU A 481 -6.17 12.75 -35.82
CA LEU A 481 -7.40 12.73 -36.62
C LEU A 481 -7.20 12.02 -37.97
N ALA A 482 -5.95 11.85 -38.43
CA ALA A 482 -5.60 11.19 -39.69
C ALA A 482 -5.40 9.69 -39.58
N ARG A 483 -5.33 9.19 -38.34
CA ARG A 483 -5.25 7.74 -38.01
C ARG A 483 -6.63 7.14 -37.97
#